data_be61fea13c4ec539991a569964583212
#
_entry.id   be61fea13c4ec539991a569964583212
#
_cell.length_a   1.000
_cell.length_b   1.000
_cell.length_c   1.000
_cell.angle_alpha   90.00
_cell.angle_beta   90.00
_cell.angle_gamma   90.00
#
_symmetry.space_group_name_H-M   'P 1'
#
loop_
_entity.id
_entity.type
_entity.pdbx_description
1 polymer ?
#
loop_
_entity_poly.entity_id
_entity_poly.type
_entity_poly.pdbx_seq_one_letter_code
_entity_poly.pdbx_strand_id
1 'polypeptide(L)'
;LKFNGFNELYCKKFPIFLKQTNQIQQGKFLCRLGYPFPEFTNYTYNRETDAIEWSDFGISESPRFPIEGMVTRFVKDEERNFGIELSTPGLKGQSGGPLFDENGIIYGMQYQTIFEYLGFDVVDKTELINNRKKKISNYPYIHLGRCIHVDVIKDFLREHNVKFNEQ
;
A
#
# COMPACT_ATOMS: atom_id res chain seq x y z
N LEU A 1 10.01 11.85 6.57
CA LEU A 1 10.21 12.12 7.98
C LEU A 1 11.70 12.04 8.30
N LYS A 2 12.23 13.04 8.99
CA LYS A 2 13.59 13.04 9.53
C LYS A 2 13.49 12.96 11.04
N PHE A 3 14.09 11.93 11.62
CA PHE A 3 14.12 11.78 13.07
C PHE A 3 15.30 12.56 13.66
N ASN A 4 15.04 13.41 14.61
CA ASN A 4 16.08 14.05 15.42
C ASN A 4 16.41 13.12 16.60
N GLY A 5 17.71 12.92 16.86
CA GLY A 5 18.15 12.05 17.95
C GLY A 5 17.97 10.55 17.68
N PHE A 6 17.94 10.12 16.40
CA PHE A 6 17.92 8.70 16.07
C PHE A 6 19.15 8.00 16.66
N ASN A 7 18.89 6.93 17.40
CA ASN A 7 19.92 6.09 17.96
C ASN A 7 19.97 4.76 17.20
N GLU A 8 21.14 4.37 16.68
CA GLU A 8 21.34 3.11 15.95
C GLU A 8 20.98 1.85 16.75
N LEU A 9 20.89 1.97 18.08
CA LEU A 9 20.41 0.88 18.94
C LEU A 9 18.94 0.50 18.69
N TYR A 10 18.14 1.41 18.13
CA TYR A 10 16.73 1.15 17.85
C TYR A 10 16.50 0.32 16.59
N CYS A 11 17.43 0.37 15.64
CA CYS A 11 17.32 -0.40 14.41
C CYS A 11 18.71 -0.87 13.96
N LYS A 12 18.97 -2.16 14.08
CA LYS A 12 20.25 -2.78 13.70
C LYS A 12 20.29 -3.24 12.25
N LYS A 13 19.12 -3.40 11.61
CA LYS A 13 19.00 -3.86 10.23
C LYS A 13 18.06 -2.94 9.48
N PHE A 14 18.53 -2.42 8.36
CA PHE A 14 17.74 -1.57 7.47
C PHE A 14 17.25 -2.38 6.28
N PRO A 15 16.11 -2.01 5.69
CA PRO A 15 15.61 -2.65 4.48
C PRO A 15 16.61 -2.49 3.34
N ILE A 16 16.59 -3.47 2.43
CA ILE A 16 17.43 -3.50 1.24
C ILE A 16 16.52 -3.30 0.04
N PHE A 17 16.82 -2.32 -0.79
CA PHE A 17 16.07 -2.06 -2.01
C PHE A 17 16.58 -2.93 -3.17
N LEU A 18 15.68 -3.35 -4.04
CA LEU A 18 16.05 -4.05 -5.26
C LEU A 18 16.92 -3.15 -6.15
N LYS A 19 18.09 -3.65 -6.54
CA LYS A 19 19.04 -2.92 -7.40
C LYS A 19 18.70 -3.08 -8.88
N GLN A 20 18.50 -4.33 -9.31
CA GLN A 20 18.24 -4.66 -10.70
C GLN A 20 16.74 -4.73 -10.98
N THR A 21 16.13 -3.60 -11.26
CA THR A 21 14.66 -3.47 -11.40
C THR A 21 14.09 -4.09 -12.67
N ASN A 22 14.92 -4.42 -13.66
CA ASN A 22 14.54 -5.23 -14.82
C ASN A 22 14.14 -6.67 -14.44
N GLN A 23 14.42 -7.12 -13.23
CA GLN A 23 13.99 -8.42 -12.69
C GLN A 23 12.54 -8.41 -12.19
N ILE A 24 11.90 -7.25 -12.10
CA ILE A 24 10.49 -7.18 -11.77
C ILE A 24 9.69 -7.60 -13.01
N GLN A 25 9.02 -8.74 -12.93
CA GLN A 25 8.24 -9.29 -14.04
C GLN A 25 6.78 -9.47 -13.65
N GLN A 26 5.90 -9.42 -14.65
CA GLN A 26 4.51 -9.85 -14.48
C GLN A 26 4.47 -11.30 -14.00
N GLY A 27 3.52 -11.59 -13.11
CA GLY A 27 3.40 -12.91 -12.50
C GLY A 27 4.27 -13.13 -11.25
N LYS A 28 5.20 -12.21 -10.91
CA LYS A 28 5.96 -12.32 -9.67
C LYS A 28 5.05 -12.05 -8.47
N PHE A 29 5.12 -12.94 -7.46
CA PHE A 29 4.46 -12.76 -6.19
C PHE A 29 5.27 -11.83 -5.28
N LEU A 30 4.57 -10.88 -4.70
CA LEU A 30 5.14 -9.93 -3.74
C LEU A 30 4.18 -9.73 -2.58
N CYS A 31 4.71 -9.44 -1.41
CA CYS A 31 3.95 -9.19 -0.20
C CYS A 31 3.94 -7.69 0.15
N ARG A 32 2.82 -7.21 0.64
CA ARG A 32 2.66 -5.88 1.24
C ARG A 32 2.37 -6.03 2.73
N LEU A 33 2.84 -5.09 3.51
CA LEU A 33 2.61 -5.08 4.94
C LEU A 33 2.00 -3.74 5.37
N GLY A 34 1.09 -3.79 6.32
CA GLY A 34 0.49 -2.60 6.91
C GLY A 34 -0.32 -2.91 8.16
N TYR A 35 -1.06 -1.90 8.62
CA TYR A 35 -1.84 -1.94 9.85
C TYR A 35 -3.28 -1.47 9.55
N PRO A 36 -4.12 -2.32 8.94
CA PRO A 36 -5.44 -1.91 8.46
C PRO A 36 -6.54 -1.93 9.56
N PHE A 37 -6.20 -2.24 10.78
CA PHE A 37 -7.16 -2.43 11.87
C PHE A 37 -7.41 -1.12 12.63
N PRO A 38 -8.54 -0.43 12.40
CA PRO A 38 -8.82 0.86 13.02
C PRO A 38 -9.01 0.79 14.54
N GLU A 39 -9.40 -0.36 15.08
CA GLU A 39 -9.57 -0.59 16.52
C GLU A 39 -8.27 -0.51 17.33
N PHE A 40 -7.12 -0.58 16.66
CA PHE A 40 -5.80 -0.42 17.27
C PHE A 40 -5.27 1.00 17.16
N THR A 41 -6.02 1.91 16.54
CA THR A 41 -5.60 3.31 16.42
C THR A 41 -5.74 4.01 17.76
N ASN A 42 -4.62 4.50 18.29
CA ASN A 42 -4.56 5.20 19.57
C ASN A 42 -4.15 6.67 19.42
N TYR A 43 -4.36 7.23 18.24
CA TYR A 43 -4.06 8.63 17.94
C TYR A 43 -5.11 9.25 17.02
N THR A 44 -5.23 10.55 17.07
CA THR A 44 -5.97 11.39 16.13
C THR A 44 -5.05 12.47 15.58
N TYR A 45 -5.32 12.90 14.34
CA TYR A 45 -4.61 14.04 13.77
C TYR A 45 -5.49 15.29 13.92
N ASN A 46 -5.04 16.23 14.73
CA ASN A 46 -5.67 17.52 14.89
C ASN A 46 -5.19 18.46 13.78
N ARG A 47 -6.12 18.81 12.87
CA ARG A 47 -5.83 19.68 11.73
C ARG A 47 -5.60 21.14 12.10
N GLU A 48 -6.13 21.59 13.23
CA GLU A 48 -6.02 22.98 13.69
C GLU A 48 -4.63 23.24 14.27
N THR A 49 -4.08 22.27 14.98
CA THR A 49 -2.76 22.36 15.62
C THR A 49 -1.64 21.74 14.79
N ASP A 50 -1.98 21.07 13.67
CA ASP A 50 -1.05 20.28 12.83
C ASP A 50 -0.26 19.25 13.65
N ALA A 51 -0.92 18.61 14.60
CA ALA A 51 -0.28 17.71 15.56
C ALA A 51 -1.00 16.37 15.69
N ILE A 52 -0.23 15.35 16.11
CA ILE A 52 -0.76 14.05 16.50
C ILE A 52 -1.10 14.11 17.99
N GLU A 53 -2.35 13.84 18.32
CA GLU A 53 -2.84 13.72 19.69
C GLU A 53 -3.04 12.26 20.02
N TRP A 54 -2.43 11.80 21.11
CA TRP A 54 -2.59 10.44 21.59
C TRP A 54 -3.93 10.28 22.31
N SER A 55 -4.57 9.16 22.12
CA SER A 55 -5.84 8.80 22.73
C SER A 55 -5.63 7.70 23.77
N ASP A 56 -6.39 7.75 24.85
CA ASP A 56 -6.44 6.67 25.85
C ASP A 56 -7.20 5.43 25.33
N PHE A 57 -7.81 5.55 24.15
CA PHE A 57 -8.50 4.46 23.47
C PHE A 57 -7.58 3.81 22.45
N GLY A 58 -7.85 2.53 22.17
CA GLY A 58 -7.05 1.74 21.25
C GLY A 58 -5.91 1.00 21.94
N ILE A 59 -5.18 0.23 21.15
CA ILE A 59 -4.07 -0.60 21.59
C ILE A 59 -2.82 -0.18 20.83
N SER A 60 -1.71 0.06 21.54
CA SER A 60 -0.45 0.51 20.93
C SER A 60 0.19 -0.54 19.99
N GLU A 61 -0.15 -1.80 20.18
CA GLU A 61 0.38 -2.91 19.38
C GLU A 61 -0.64 -3.37 18.34
N SER A 62 -0.69 -2.68 17.20
CA SER A 62 -1.51 -3.13 16.07
C SER A 62 -0.91 -4.36 15.41
N PRO A 63 -1.70 -5.42 15.16
CA PRO A 63 -1.21 -6.59 14.45
C PRO A 63 -0.83 -6.23 13.02
N ARG A 64 0.27 -6.82 12.55
CA ARG A 64 0.71 -6.71 11.17
C ARG A 64 -0.22 -7.49 10.27
N PHE A 65 -0.56 -6.92 9.13
CA PHE A 65 -1.39 -7.58 8.14
C PHE A 65 -0.64 -7.71 6.82
N PRO A 66 -0.02 -8.88 6.56
CA PRO A 66 0.56 -9.17 5.25
C PRO A 66 -0.53 -9.51 4.25
N ILE A 67 -0.40 -9.00 3.02
CA ILE A 67 -1.23 -9.38 1.88
C ILE A 67 -0.35 -9.64 0.67
N GLU A 68 -0.48 -10.81 0.09
CA GLU A 68 0.23 -11.21 -1.11
C GLU A 68 -0.52 -10.79 -2.37
N GLY A 69 0.20 -10.49 -3.42
CA GLY A 69 -0.37 -10.21 -4.73
C GLY A 69 0.65 -10.45 -5.85
N MET A 70 0.11 -10.80 -7.00
CA MET A 70 0.90 -11.00 -8.21
C MET A 70 1.06 -9.68 -8.96
N VAL A 71 2.23 -9.37 -9.47
CA VAL A 71 2.45 -8.23 -10.37
C VAL A 71 1.63 -8.43 -11.64
N THR A 72 0.66 -7.53 -11.89
CA THR A 72 -0.22 -7.58 -13.06
C THR A 72 0.30 -6.74 -14.20
N ARG A 73 0.72 -5.52 -13.92
CA ARG A 73 1.28 -4.59 -14.91
C ARG A 73 2.11 -3.50 -14.25
N PHE A 74 2.85 -2.77 -15.09
CA PHE A 74 3.52 -1.53 -14.67
C PHE A 74 2.67 -0.32 -15.03
N VAL A 75 2.59 0.62 -14.09
CA VAL A 75 2.00 1.93 -14.32
C VAL A 75 3.13 2.85 -14.77
N LYS A 76 2.99 3.44 -15.95
CA LYS A 76 3.98 4.35 -16.52
C LYS A 76 3.55 5.79 -16.30
N ASP A 77 4.53 6.63 -16.06
CA ASP A 77 4.44 8.08 -16.18
C ASP A 77 5.45 8.51 -17.25
N GLU A 78 4.93 9.01 -18.37
CA GLU A 78 5.69 9.19 -19.60
C GLU A 78 6.38 7.88 -20.05
N GLU A 79 7.72 7.85 -20.05
CA GLU A 79 8.47 6.64 -20.41
C GLU A 79 8.96 5.82 -19.22
N ARG A 80 8.75 6.32 -17.99
CA ARG A 80 9.25 5.71 -16.76
C ARG A 80 8.21 4.80 -16.11
N ASN A 81 8.66 3.67 -15.56
CA ASN A 81 7.84 2.87 -14.66
C ASN A 81 7.68 3.62 -13.32
N PHE A 82 6.51 4.23 -13.13
CA PHE A 82 6.16 4.93 -11.90
C PHE A 82 5.66 3.98 -10.83
N GLY A 83 4.88 2.99 -11.21
CA GLY A 83 4.23 2.10 -10.28
C GLY A 83 4.15 0.65 -10.73
N ILE A 84 3.88 -0.20 -9.75
CA ILE A 84 3.62 -1.64 -9.89
C ILE A 84 2.19 -1.89 -9.45
N GLU A 85 1.40 -2.51 -10.32
CA GLU A 85 0.03 -2.91 -10.01
C GLU A 85 0.01 -4.39 -9.59
N LEU A 86 -0.80 -4.70 -8.59
CA LEU A 86 -0.93 -6.03 -8.01
C LEU A 86 -2.36 -6.54 -8.11
N SER A 87 -2.50 -7.85 -8.25
CA SER A 87 -3.77 -8.58 -8.40
C SER A 87 -4.69 -8.50 -7.17
N THR A 88 -4.19 -8.04 -6.04
CA THR A 88 -4.96 -7.89 -4.79
C THR A 88 -5.10 -6.42 -4.42
N PRO A 89 -6.23 -6.01 -3.83
CA PRO A 89 -6.43 -4.62 -3.40
C PRO A 89 -5.46 -4.24 -2.27
N GLY A 90 -5.09 -2.96 -2.21
CA GLY A 90 -4.51 -2.40 -1.00
C GLY A 90 -5.62 -2.09 0.01
N LEU A 91 -5.32 -2.19 1.29
CA LEU A 91 -6.22 -1.86 2.37
C LEU A 91 -5.89 -0.50 2.98
N LYS A 92 -6.92 0.15 3.54
CA LYS A 92 -6.71 1.36 4.34
C LYS A 92 -5.77 1.02 5.51
N GLY A 93 -4.73 1.84 5.72
CA GLY A 93 -3.68 1.55 6.71
C GLY A 93 -2.45 0.81 6.17
N GLN A 94 -2.46 0.44 4.88
CA GLN A 94 -1.28 -0.12 4.21
C GLN A 94 -0.50 0.94 3.39
N SER A 95 -1.06 2.12 3.18
CA SER A 95 -0.36 3.20 2.47
C SER A 95 0.93 3.58 3.19
N GLY A 96 2.04 3.67 2.45
CA GLY A 96 3.38 3.83 3.01
C GLY A 96 4.05 2.53 3.43
N GLY A 97 3.32 1.42 3.46
CA GLY A 97 3.89 0.10 3.76
C GLY A 97 4.71 -0.47 2.60
N PRO A 98 5.71 -1.32 2.91
CA PRO A 98 6.60 -1.88 1.90
C PRO A 98 5.91 -2.91 1.00
N LEU A 99 6.35 -2.96 -0.26
CA LEU A 99 6.18 -4.07 -1.18
C LEU A 99 7.50 -4.83 -1.25
N PHE A 100 7.52 -6.13 -0.90
CA PHE A 100 8.75 -6.91 -0.75
C PHE A 100 8.56 -8.38 -1.17
N ASP A 101 9.67 -9.06 -1.41
CA ASP A 101 9.70 -10.49 -1.71
C ASP A 101 9.96 -11.34 -0.45
N GLU A 102 10.06 -12.66 -0.62
CA GLU A 102 10.33 -13.63 0.45
C GLU A 102 11.68 -13.42 1.17
N ASN A 103 12.62 -12.70 0.53
CA ASN A 103 13.92 -12.35 1.11
C ASN A 103 13.90 -11.01 1.85
N GLY A 104 12.75 -10.31 1.84
CA GLY A 104 12.60 -8.99 2.45
C GLY A 104 13.20 -7.86 1.61
N ILE A 105 13.53 -8.11 0.34
CA ILE A 105 13.99 -7.08 -0.60
C ILE A 105 12.81 -6.20 -1.00
N ILE A 106 13.00 -4.88 -0.96
CA ILE A 106 11.96 -3.89 -1.24
C ILE A 106 11.86 -3.62 -2.73
N TYR A 107 10.67 -3.81 -3.27
CA TYR A 107 10.28 -3.58 -4.66
C TYR A 107 9.48 -2.29 -4.86
N GLY A 108 8.91 -1.77 -3.79
CA GLY A 108 8.07 -0.57 -3.86
C GLY A 108 7.38 -0.24 -2.54
N MET A 109 6.40 0.66 -2.62
CA MET A 109 5.62 1.13 -1.48
C MET A 109 4.15 1.29 -1.87
N GLN A 110 3.23 0.72 -1.08
CA GLN A 110 1.78 0.84 -1.31
C GLN A 110 1.33 2.31 -1.24
N TYR A 111 0.56 2.77 -2.23
CA TYR A 111 0.01 4.13 -2.22
C TYR A 111 -1.47 4.22 -2.59
N GLN A 112 -2.00 3.28 -3.39
CA GLN A 112 -3.35 3.40 -3.92
C GLN A 112 -4.02 2.04 -4.10
N THR A 113 -5.34 2.03 -3.99
CA THR A 113 -6.22 0.97 -4.51
C THR A 113 -7.10 1.57 -5.59
N ILE A 114 -7.21 0.89 -6.71
CA ILE A 114 -8.07 1.28 -7.82
C ILE A 114 -9.21 0.29 -8.01
N PHE A 115 -10.26 0.76 -8.64
CA PHE A 115 -11.46 0.01 -8.97
C PHE A 115 -11.63 0.09 -10.49
N GLU A 116 -11.27 -0.98 -11.19
CA GLU A 116 -11.44 -1.07 -12.63
C GLU A 116 -12.80 -1.68 -12.95
N TYR A 117 -13.62 -0.95 -13.69
CA TYR A 117 -14.93 -1.38 -14.12
C TYR A 117 -14.81 -2.45 -15.21
N LEU A 118 -15.54 -3.54 -15.09
CA LEU A 118 -15.46 -4.67 -16.02
C LEU A 118 -16.31 -4.52 -17.29
N GLY A 119 -17.01 -3.39 -17.44
CA GLY A 119 -17.72 -3.05 -18.68
C GLY A 119 -19.09 -3.70 -18.84
N PHE A 120 -19.63 -4.34 -17.80
CA PHE A 120 -20.99 -4.86 -17.79
C PHE A 120 -21.70 -4.53 -16.47
N ASP A 121 -23.02 -4.33 -16.54
CA ASP A 121 -23.84 -3.99 -15.40
C ASP A 121 -24.97 -5.00 -15.23
N VAL A 122 -25.39 -5.21 -13.99
CA VAL A 122 -26.72 -5.68 -13.64
C VAL A 122 -27.46 -4.47 -13.08
N VAL A 123 -28.19 -3.77 -13.95
CA VAL A 123 -28.87 -2.51 -13.62
C VAL A 123 -30.32 -2.77 -13.25
N ASP A 124 -30.77 -2.11 -12.19
CA ASP A 124 -32.19 -2.03 -11.78
C ASP A 124 -32.93 -3.37 -11.56
N LYS A 125 -32.22 -4.39 -11.14
CA LYS A 125 -32.86 -5.62 -10.67
C LYS A 125 -33.63 -5.35 -9.38
N THR A 126 -34.92 -5.68 -9.35
CA THR A 126 -35.72 -5.55 -8.13
C THR A 126 -35.67 -6.88 -7.35
N GLU A 127 -35.11 -6.84 -6.15
CA GLU A 127 -35.01 -7.97 -5.24
C GLU A 127 -35.86 -7.75 -3.98
N LEU A 128 -36.35 -8.84 -3.40
CA LEU A 128 -37.09 -8.80 -2.13
C LEU A 128 -36.09 -9.00 -0.98
N ILE A 129 -35.79 -7.93 -0.27
CA ILE A 129 -34.90 -7.97 0.89
C ILE A 129 -35.72 -7.61 2.13
N ASN A 130 -35.79 -8.54 3.09
CA ASN A 130 -36.58 -8.37 4.32
C ASN A 130 -38.04 -7.95 4.03
N ASN A 131 -38.70 -8.63 3.08
CA ASN A 131 -40.05 -8.35 2.61
C ASN A 131 -40.28 -6.95 2.00
N ARG A 132 -39.20 -6.25 1.62
CA ARG A 132 -39.27 -4.96 0.95
C ARG A 132 -38.64 -5.05 -0.43
N LYS A 133 -39.34 -4.56 -1.45
CA LYS A 133 -38.76 -4.43 -2.79
C LYS A 133 -37.64 -3.39 -2.75
N LYS A 134 -36.41 -3.79 -3.07
CA LYS A 134 -35.27 -2.91 -3.24
C LYS A 134 -34.74 -3.02 -4.66
N LYS A 135 -34.40 -1.89 -5.27
CA LYS A 135 -33.62 -1.85 -6.50
C LYS A 135 -32.16 -2.12 -6.12
N ILE A 136 -31.56 -3.09 -6.80
CA ILE A 136 -30.15 -3.44 -6.64
C ILE A 136 -29.48 -3.22 -7.99
N SER A 137 -28.39 -2.47 -7.97
CA SER A 137 -27.48 -2.36 -9.09
C SER A 137 -26.15 -2.98 -8.69
N ASN A 138 -25.63 -3.87 -9.50
CA ASN A 138 -24.32 -4.46 -9.29
C ASN A 138 -23.38 -3.98 -10.39
N TYR A 139 -22.37 -3.24 -9.99
CA TYR A 139 -21.30 -2.77 -10.88
C TYR A 139 -20.07 -3.64 -10.62
N PRO A 140 -19.75 -4.59 -11.51
CA PRO A 140 -18.60 -5.45 -11.30
C PRO A 140 -17.30 -4.69 -11.51
N TYR A 141 -16.46 -4.71 -10.48
CA TYR A 141 -15.14 -4.09 -10.48
C TYR A 141 -14.05 -5.12 -10.12
N ILE A 142 -12.89 -4.95 -10.71
CA ILE A 142 -11.66 -5.52 -10.19
C ILE A 142 -11.03 -4.49 -9.26
N HIS A 143 -10.63 -4.95 -8.08
CA HIS A 143 -9.94 -4.14 -7.08
C HIS A 143 -8.45 -4.48 -7.13
N LEU A 144 -7.63 -3.52 -7.47
CA LEU A 144 -6.20 -3.69 -7.68
C LEU A 144 -5.40 -2.74 -6.78
N GLY A 145 -4.34 -3.25 -6.20
CA GLY A 145 -3.41 -2.44 -5.41
C GLY A 145 -2.32 -1.83 -6.29
N ARG A 146 -1.93 -0.58 -6.04
CA ARG A 146 -0.83 0.08 -6.71
C ARG A 146 0.25 0.48 -5.73
N CYS A 147 1.48 0.16 -6.09
CA CYS A 147 2.68 0.50 -5.33
C CYS A 147 3.57 1.41 -6.17
N ILE A 148 4.19 2.40 -5.53
CA ILE A 148 5.25 3.19 -6.16
C ILE A 148 6.41 2.26 -6.46
N HIS A 149 6.99 2.39 -7.66
CA HIS A 149 8.14 1.60 -8.08
C HIS A 149 9.39 1.95 -7.27
N VAL A 150 10.22 0.97 -6.99
CA VAL A 150 11.41 1.15 -6.14
C VAL A 150 12.38 2.18 -6.69
N ASP A 151 12.53 2.32 -8.02
CA ASP A 151 13.42 3.33 -8.60
C ASP A 151 12.96 4.76 -8.28
N VAL A 152 11.64 5.01 -8.27
CA VAL A 152 11.10 6.32 -7.85
C VAL A 152 11.46 6.63 -6.41
N ILE A 153 11.38 5.62 -5.53
CA ILE A 153 11.76 5.77 -4.12
C ILE A 153 13.26 6.06 -4.00
N LYS A 154 14.09 5.28 -4.69
CA LYS A 154 15.56 5.45 -4.67
C LYS A 154 15.99 6.82 -5.17
N ASP A 155 15.37 7.32 -6.24
CA ASP A 155 15.69 8.63 -6.78
C ASP A 155 15.32 9.74 -5.79
N PHE A 156 14.11 9.66 -5.20
CA PHE A 156 13.72 10.58 -4.14
C PHE A 156 14.72 10.58 -2.96
N LEU A 157 15.19 9.40 -2.54
CA LEU A 157 16.18 9.31 -1.47
C LEU A 157 17.53 9.91 -1.86
N ARG A 158 17.97 9.72 -3.11
CA ARG A 158 19.21 10.33 -3.66
C ARG A 158 19.13 11.85 -3.71
N GLU A 159 18.02 12.40 -4.22
CA GLU A 159 17.77 13.85 -4.28
C GLU A 159 17.83 14.50 -2.88
N HIS A 160 17.44 13.76 -1.84
CA HIS A 160 17.46 14.24 -0.46
C HIS A 160 18.72 13.81 0.32
N ASN A 161 19.74 13.28 -0.36
CA ASN A 161 21.00 12.81 0.24
C ASN A 161 20.79 11.78 1.37
N VAL A 162 19.77 10.92 1.25
CA VAL A 162 19.52 9.82 2.19
C VAL A 162 20.24 8.57 1.72
N LYS A 163 21.10 8.01 2.57
CA LYS A 163 21.79 6.75 2.29
C LYS A 163 20.83 5.57 2.44
N PHE A 164 20.93 4.60 1.56
CA PHE A 164 20.15 3.36 1.60
C PHE A 164 20.97 2.18 1.08
N ASN A 165 20.53 0.97 1.41
CA ASN A 165 21.16 -0.27 0.92
C ASN A 165 20.40 -0.80 -0.29
N GLU A 166 21.12 -1.33 -1.28
CA GLU A 166 20.53 -2.00 -2.44
C GLU A 166 21.32 -3.27 -2.81
N GLN A 167 20.59 -4.28 -3.31
CA GLN A 167 21.14 -5.58 -3.70
C GLN A 167 20.55 -6.04 -5.03
#